data_9bac437b8d74293daf1f31f84f0260ce
#
_entry.id   9bac437b8d74293daf1f31f84f0260ce
#
_cell.length_a   1.000
_cell.length_b   1.000
_cell.length_c   1.000
_cell.angle_alpha   90.00
_cell.angle_beta   90.00
_cell.angle_gamma   90.00
#
_symmetry.space_group_name_H-M   'P 1'
#
loop_
_entity.id
_entity.type
_entity.pdbx_description
1 polymer ?
#
loop_
_entity_poly.entity_id
_entity_poly.type
_entity_poly.pdbx_seq_one_letter_code
_entity_poly.pdbx_strand_id
1 'polypeptide(L)'
;KKKIKITYSGPSETDDVDDQVNILDEELARYPVALAISISDASACEVQFDLAAESGIPVVAYDSGSDYQGLMATVSTDNDASAREAAARLAEEMKEEGEVVIFAQDTKSKAAQIREAAFKEEITVNHPGITIVDAYHMDDLSSWQDVVAAEMNAGTYQPEDAALAGKETVLPEELTEEQVVDYIFAKHPNLKGVFGTNIDALKLGLAGVERAERDEISVVGYDIDTEMKKALKEGRVDGLIVQ
;
A
#
# COMPACT_ATOMS: atom_id res chain seq x y z
N LYS A 1 -37.29 -13.71 15.35
CA LYS A 1 -35.98 -13.21 14.91
C LYS A 1 -35.01 -13.34 16.09
N LYS A 2 -33.88 -14.05 15.93
CA LYS A 2 -32.81 -14.08 16.94
C LYS A 2 -32.19 -12.68 16.98
N LYS A 3 -32.03 -12.11 18.18
CA LYS A 3 -31.29 -10.85 18.35
C LYS A 3 -29.80 -11.19 18.35
N ILE A 4 -29.04 -10.64 17.41
CA ILE A 4 -27.59 -10.72 17.37
C ILE A 4 -27.08 -9.40 17.95
N LYS A 5 -26.14 -9.48 18.90
CA LYS A 5 -25.37 -8.34 19.37
C LYS A 5 -24.05 -8.35 18.62
N ILE A 6 -23.72 -7.24 17.97
CA ILE A 6 -22.44 -7.02 17.30
C ILE A 6 -21.64 -6.02 18.15
N THR A 7 -20.38 -6.32 18.38
CA THR A 7 -19.38 -5.40 18.92
C THR A 7 -18.37 -5.12 17.80
N TYR A 8 -17.82 -3.93 17.80
CA TYR A 8 -16.76 -3.53 16.87
C TYR A 8 -15.60 -2.99 17.69
N SER A 9 -14.40 -3.46 17.40
CA SER A 9 -13.14 -3.04 18.00
C SER A 9 -12.06 -3.04 16.91
N GLY A 10 -11.08 -2.16 17.05
CA GLY A 10 -9.95 -2.11 16.15
C GLY A 10 -8.85 -1.22 16.72
N PRO A 11 -7.61 -1.37 16.29
CA PRO A 11 -6.51 -0.51 16.69
C PRO A 11 -6.78 0.94 16.29
N SER A 12 -6.10 1.87 16.96
CA SER A 12 -6.19 3.29 16.64
C SER A 12 -5.49 3.67 15.34
N GLU A 13 -4.41 2.94 15.03
CA GLU A 13 -3.66 3.06 13.78
C GLU A 13 -3.74 1.74 13.00
N THR A 14 -3.82 1.82 11.69
CA THR A 14 -4.05 0.66 10.82
C THR A 14 -2.89 -0.31 10.76
N ASP A 15 -1.68 0.15 11.08
CA ASP A 15 -0.43 -0.61 11.09
C ASP A 15 -0.03 -1.13 12.48
N ASP A 16 -0.82 -0.83 13.54
CA ASP A 16 -0.58 -1.36 14.88
C ASP A 16 -1.06 -2.81 15.00
N VAL A 17 -0.20 -3.71 14.50
CA VAL A 17 -0.43 -5.16 14.50
C VAL A 17 -0.52 -5.72 15.92
N ASP A 18 0.32 -5.23 16.84
CA ASP A 18 0.34 -5.70 18.23
C ASP A 18 -0.96 -5.34 18.94
N ASP A 19 -1.53 -4.15 18.70
CA ASP A 19 -2.82 -3.75 19.25
C ASP A 19 -3.95 -4.61 18.64
N GLN A 20 -3.90 -4.94 17.35
CA GLN A 20 -4.86 -5.85 16.75
C GLN A 20 -4.85 -7.25 17.39
N VAL A 21 -3.67 -7.80 17.66
CA VAL A 21 -3.51 -9.09 18.36
C VAL A 21 -4.08 -9.03 19.77
N ASN A 22 -3.78 -7.96 20.54
CA ASN A 22 -4.30 -7.76 21.89
C ASN A 22 -5.83 -7.64 21.91
N ILE A 23 -6.41 -6.88 20.98
CA ILE A 23 -7.86 -6.75 20.83
C ILE A 23 -8.49 -8.10 20.52
N LEU A 24 -7.87 -8.90 19.65
CA LEU A 24 -8.37 -10.22 19.29
C LEU A 24 -8.34 -11.18 20.50
N ASP A 25 -7.30 -11.15 21.33
CA ASP A 25 -7.23 -11.90 22.59
C ASP A 25 -8.36 -11.49 23.56
N GLU A 26 -8.63 -10.18 23.71
CA GLU A 26 -9.72 -9.68 24.53
C GLU A 26 -11.10 -10.12 24.02
N GLU A 27 -11.33 -10.09 22.70
CA GLU A 27 -12.58 -10.52 22.11
C GLU A 27 -12.78 -12.05 22.24
N LEU A 28 -11.73 -12.86 22.07
CA LEU A 28 -11.76 -14.31 22.29
C LEU A 28 -12.12 -14.65 23.74
N ALA A 29 -11.58 -13.91 24.70
CA ALA A 29 -11.88 -14.09 26.13
C ALA A 29 -13.37 -13.86 26.48
N ARG A 30 -14.12 -13.17 25.62
CA ARG A 30 -15.56 -12.96 25.75
C ARG A 30 -16.41 -14.10 25.19
N TYR A 31 -15.79 -15.11 24.61
CA TYR A 31 -16.44 -16.26 23.97
C TYR A 31 -17.53 -15.85 22.96
N PRO A 32 -17.20 -15.11 21.90
CA PRO A 32 -18.17 -14.72 20.88
C PRO A 32 -18.67 -15.95 20.11
N VAL A 33 -19.86 -15.86 19.52
CA VAL A 33 -20.41 -16.93 18.67
C VAL A 33 -19.73 -17.03 17.31
N ALA A 34 -19.07 -15.97 16.86
CA ALA A 34 -18.25 -15.88 15.65
C ALA A 34 -17.41 -14.60 15.70
N LEU A 35 -16.33 -14.58 14.95
CA LEU A 35 -15.48 -13.41 14.70
C LEU A 35 -15.47 -13.06 13.22
N ALA A 36 -15.49 -11.76 12.93
CA ALA A 36 -15.17 -11.23 11.60
C ALA A 36 -14.02 -10.22 11.75
N ILE A 37 -12.97 -10.37 10.95
CA ILE A 37 -11.75 -9.58 11.09
C ILE A 37 -11.19 -9.17 9.73
N SER A 38 -10.74 -7.91 9.59
CA SER A 38 -9.80 -7.49 8.55
C SER A 38 -8.41 -7.58 9.15
N ILE A 39 -7.52 -8.33 8.52
CA ILE A 39 -6.24 -8.76 9.10
C ILE A 39 -5.13 -7.82 8.60
N SER A 40 -4.50 -7.10 9.53
CA SER A 40 -3.44 -6.12 9.21
C SER A 40 -2.13 -6.79 8.79
N ASP A 41 -1.79 -7.94 9.39
CA ASP A 41 -0.61 -8.74 9.04
C ASP A 41 -1.02 -10.19 8.80
N ALA A 42 -0.72 -10.71 7.60
CA ALA A 42 -1.16 -12.03 7.14
C ALA A 42 -0.74 -13.20 8.06
N SER A 43 0.28 -13.01 8.89
CA SER A 43 0.88 -14.04 9.77
C SER A 43 0.71 -13.78 11.27
N ALA A 44 0.38 -12.56 11.69
CA ALA A 44 0.46 -12.17 13.10
C ALA A 44 -0.58 -12.83 14.02
N CYS A 45 -1.76 -13.18 13.51
CA CYS A 45 -2.90 -13.65 14.31
C CYS A 45 -3.07 -15.18 14.34
N GLU A 46 -2.10 -15.96 13.89
CA GLU A 46 -2.24 -17.43 13.78
C GLU A 46 -2.54 -18.10 15.11
N VAL A 47 -1.87 -17.67 16.19
CA VAL A 47 -2.09 -18.23 17.54
C VAL A 47 -3.53 -17.96 18.00
N GLN A 48 -4.05 -16.79 17.76
CA GLN A 48 -5.42 -16.40 18.11
C GLN A 48 -6.45 -17.19 17.30
N PHE A 49 -6.14 -17.47 16.03
CA PHE A 49 -7.01 -18.29 15.18
C PHE A 49 -7.02 -19.74 15.62
N ASP A 50 -5.89 -20.30 16.08
CA ASP A 50 -5.82 -21.63 16.69
C ASP A 50 -6.67 -21.68 17.97
N LEU A 51 -6.56 -20.70 18.85
CA LEU A 51 -7.38 -20.59 20.06
C LEU A 51 -8.89 -20.48 19.74
N ALA A 52 -9.24 -19.74 18.71
CA ALA A 52 -10.62 -19.65 18.22
C ALA A 52 -11.12 -21.03 17.75
N ALA A 53 -10.32 -21.72 16.95
CA ALA A 53 -10.66 -23.05 16.42
C ALA A 53 -10.82 -24.08 17.55
N GLU A 54 -9.92 -24.13 18.54
CA GLU A 54 -10.00 -24.98 19.73
C GLU A 54 -11.26 -24.69 20.56
N SER A 55 -11.68 -23.41 20.60
CA SER A 55 -12.88 -22.96 21.30
C SER A 55 -14.16 -23.15 20.48
N GLY A 56 -14.08 -23.64 19.23
CA GLY A 56 -15.22 -23.79 18.32
C GLY A 56 -15.81 -22.46 17.84
N ILE A 57 -15.02 -21.37 17.86
CA ILE A 57 -15.41 -20.05 17.40
C ILE A 57 -15.02 -19.90 15.93
N PRO A 58 -15.98 -19.82 14.98
CA PRO A 58 -15.67 -19.61 13.58
C PRO A 58 -15.12 -18.19 13.33
N VAL A 59 -14.07 -18.10 12.51
CA VAL A 59 -13.46 -16.85 12.10
C VAL A 59 -13.66 -16.64 10.60
N VAL A 60 -14.18 -15.49 10.22
CA VAL A 60 -14.30 -15.04 8.83
C VAL A 60 -13.40 -13.81 8.64
N ALA A 61 -12.48 -13.89 7.70
CA ALA A 61 -11.74 -12.70 7.27
C ALA A 61 -12.56 -11.92 6.24
N TYR A 62 -12.45 -10.59 6.28
CA TYR A 62 -13.00 -9.72 5.25
C TYR A 62 -11.94 -8.67 4.86
N ASP A 63 -12.08 -8.10 3.67
CA ASP A 63 -11.15 -7.11 3.11
C ASP A 63 -9.73 -7.67 2.95
N SER A 64 -8.91 -7.71 3.99
CA SER A 64 -7.60 -8.35 4.00
C SER A 64 -7.64 -9.68 4.77
N GLY A 65 -7.06 -10.72 4.19
CA GLY A 65 -7.04 -12.09 4.72
C GLY A 65 -5.71 -12.48 5.37
N SER A 66 -5.53 -13.79 5.55
CA SER A 66 -4.33 -14.42 6.08
C SER A 66 -3.98 -15.67 5.25
N ASP A 67 -2.76 -16.17 5.43
CA ASP A 67 -2.35 -17.49 4.94
C ASP A 67 -2.85 -18.65 5.81
N TYR A 68 -3.46 -18.36 6.97
CA TYR A 68 -3.99 -19.35 7.90
C TYR A 68 -5.12 -20.15 7.28
N GLN A 69 -4.95 -21.50 7.24
CA GLN A 69 -5.87 -22.39 6.56
C GLN A 69 -7.16 -22.71 7.34
N GLY A 70 -7.22 -22.30 8.62
CA GLY A 70 -8.36 -22.56 9.50
C GLY A 70 -9.47 -21.51 9.46
N LEU A 71 -9.34 -20.46 8.65
CA LEU A 71 -10.42 -19.50 8.46
C LEU A 71 -11.63 -20.16 7.80
N MET A 72 -12.83 -19.86 8.29
CA MET A 72 -14.07 -20.39 7.71
C MET A 72 -14.30 -19.87 6.29
N ALA A 73 -13.99 -18.61 6.05
CA ALA A 73 -14.04 -17.96 4.74
C ALA A 73 -13.21 -16.68 4.76
N THR A 74 -12.81 -16.24 3.57
CA THR A 74 -12.32 -14.88 3.32
C THR A 74 -13.22 -14.22 2.29
N VAL A 75 -13.71 -13.02 2.59
CA VAL A 75 -14.56 -12.21 1.71
C VAL A 75 -13.79 -10.94 1.37
N SER A 76 -13.23 -10.89 0.20
CA SER A 76 -12.37 -9.78 -0.25
C SER A 76 -12.62 -9.46 -1.72
N THR A 77 -12.09 -8.34 -2.17
CA THR A 77 -11.90 -8.05 -3.59
C THR A 77 -11.06 -9.16 -4.23
N ASP A 78 -11.30 -9.48 -5.48
CA ASP A 78 -10.36 -10.24 -6.29
C ASP A 78 -9.13 -9.36 -6.56
N ASN A 79 -8.21 -9.37 -5.58
CA ASN A 79 -7.03 -8.49 -5.59
C ASN A 79 -6.06 -8.83 -6.74
N ASP A 80 -6.00 -10.09 -7.16
CA ASP A 80 -5.17 -10.50 -8.31
C ASP A 80 -5.77 -9.94 -9.61
N ALA A 81 -7.01 -10.25 -9.93
CA ALA A 81 -7.64 -9.81 -11.17
C ALA A 81 -7.70 -8.27 -11.26
N SER A 82 -8.05 -7.60 -10.17
CA SER A 82 -8.17 -6.13 -10.14
C SER A 82 -6.83 -5.42 -10.30
N ALA A 83 -5.74 -5.98 -9.75
CA ALA A 83 -4.41 -5.39 -9.92
C ALA A 83 -3.85 -5.59 -11.34
N ARG A 84 -4.17 -6.71 -11.99
CA ARG A 84 -3.86 -6.91 -13.42
C ARG A 84 -4.61 -5.91 -14.29
N GLU A 85 -5.88 -5.65 -14.00
CA GLU A 85 -6.66 -4.61 -14.68
C GLU A 85 -6.05 -3.21 -14.48
N ALA A 86 -5.62 -2.87 -13.26
CA ALA A 86 -4.93 -1.62 -12.99
C ALA A 86 -3.61 -1.50 -13.77
N ALA A 87 -2.84 -2.59 -13.87
CA ALA A 87 -1.60 -2.63 -14.63
C ALA A 87 -1.83 -2.43 -16.14
N ALA A 88 -2.81 -3.14 -16.70
CA ALA A 88 -3.19 -3.00 -18.12
C ALA A 88 -3.68 -1.57 -18.43
N ARG A 89 -4.49 -0.99 -17.53
CA ARG A 89 -4.96 0.38 -17.67
C ARG A 89 -3.80 1.38 -17.64
N LEU A 90 -2.89 1.25 -16.69
CA LEU A 90 -1.71 2.12 -16.60
C LEU A 90 -0.82 1.97 -17.83
N ALA A 91 -0.59 0.75 -18.30
CA ALA A 91 0.19 0.49 -19.52
C ALA A 91 -0.41 1.17 -20.77
N GLU A 92 -1.74 1.12 -20.91
CA GLU A 92 -2.46 1.82 -22.00
C GLU A 92 -2.20 3.33 -21.95
N GLU A 93 -2.33 3.96 -20.76
CA GLU A 93 -2.10 5.39 -20.59
C GLU A 93 -0.63 5.77 -20.82
N MET A 94 0.32 4.92 -20.42
CA MET A 94 1.76 5.06 -20.68
C MET A 94 2.15 4.79 -22.14
N LYS A 95 1.20 4.32 -22.99
CA LYS A 95 1.46 3.92 -24.39
C LYS A 95 2.48 2.80 -24.51
N GLU A 96 2.40 1.85 -23.60
CA GLU A 96 3.21 0.63 -23.54
C GLU A 96 4.73 0.85 -23.39
N GLU A 97 5.17 1.99 -22.85
CA GLU A 97 6.59 2.28 -22.68
C GLU A 97 6.90 3.19 -21.49
N GLY A 98 8.10 3.03 -20.92
CA GLY A 98 8.64 3.91 -19.87
C GLY A 98 8.84 3.21 -18.55
N GLU A 99 8.99 4.00 -17.50
CA GLU A 99 9.24 3.55 -16.14
C GLU A 99 7.99 3.73 -15.27
N VAL A 100 7.76 2.79 -14.35
CA VAL A 100 6.68 2.86 -13.37
C VAL A 100 7.23 2.66 -11.96
N VAL A 101 6.73 3.42 -11.00
CA VAL A 101 6.95 3.22 -9.57
C VAL A 101 5.66 2.74 -8.90
N ILE A 102 5.80 1.81 -7.96
CA ILE A 102 4.71 1.32 -7.12
C ILE A 102 4.79 2.02 -5.77
N PHE A 103 3.67 2.58 -5.32
CA PHE A 103 3.46 2.97 -3.94
C PHE A 103 2.56 1.94 -3.29
N ALA A 104 3.09 1.25 -2.29
CA ALA A 104 2.39 0.18 -1.59
C ALA A 104 2.07 0.59 -0.15
N GLN A 105 0.90 0.20 0.31
CA GLN A 105 0.44 0.47 1.66
C GLN A 105 1.44 -0.06 2.70
N ASP A 106 1.77 -1.34 2.59
CA ASP A 106 2.61 -2.05 3.53
C ASP A 106 3.15 -3.35 2.92
N THR A 107 4.08 -3.99 3.62
CA THR A 107 4.67 -5.29 3.27
C THR A 107 3.95 -6.48 3.91
N LYS A 108 2.95 -6.27 4.77
CA LYS A 108 2.41 -7.26 5.71
C LYS A 108 0.99 -7.71 5.35
N SER A 109 0.14 -6.80 4.88
CA SER A 109 -1.25 -7.13 4.57
C SER A 109 -1.38 -7.98 3.32
N LYS A 110 -2.23 -9.00 3.40
CA LYS A 110 -2.44 -9.94 2.27
C LYS A 110 -2.95 -9.24 1.01
N ALA A 111 -3.82 -8.25 1.18
CA ALA A 111 -4.36 -7.49 0.06
C ALA A 111 -3.26 -6.70 -0.67
N ALA A 112 -2.39 -5.97 0.06
CA ALA A 112 -1.29 -5.21 -0.54
C ALA A 112 -0.29 -6.13 -1.26
N GLN A 113 0.09 -7.25 -0.62
CA GLN A 113 1.00 -8.24 -1.22
C GLN A 113 0.47 -8.80 -2.55
N ILE A 114 -0.81 -9.17 -2.61
CA ILE A 114 -1.43 -9.72 -3.83
C ILE A 114 -1.50 -8.64 -4.92
N ARG A 115 -1.95 -7.43 -4.57
CA ARG A 115 -2.05 -6.32 -5.54
C ARG A 115 -0.69 -5.99 -6.16
N GLU A 116 0.34 -5.87 -5.34
CA GLU A 116 1.69 -5.59 -5.80
C GLU A 116 2.23 -6.73 -6.68
N ALA A 117 2.11 -7.97 -6.23
CA ALA A 117 2.61 -9.14 -6.98
C ALA A 117 1.92 -9.29 -8.34
N ALA A 118 0.58 -9.18 -8.37
CA ALA A 118 -0.19 -9.31 -9.59
C ALA A 118 0.08 -8.15 -10.57
N PHE A 119 0.22 -6.93 -10.07
CA PHE A 119 0.62 -5.78 -10.88
C PHE A 119 2.01 -6.00 -11.51
N LYS A 120 3.00 -6.41 -10.70
CA LYS A 120 4.37 -6.68 -11.17
C LYS A 120 4.41 -7.78 -12.23
N GLU A 121 3.67 -8.86 -12.01
CA GLU A 121 3.59 -9.96 -12.97
C GLU A 121 2.95 -9.51 -14.28
N GLU A 122 1.83 -8.79 -14.23
CA GLU A 122 1.14 -8.29 -15.42
C GLU A 122 2.04 -7.38 -16.26
N ILE A 123 2.68 -6.38 -15.63
CA ILE A 123 3.62 -5.49 -16.33
C ILE A 123 4.77 -6.29 -16.94
N THR A 124 5.40 -7.19 -16.18
CA THR A 124 6.59 -7.89 -16.62
C THR A 124 6.30 -8.85 -17.79
N VAL A 125 5.13 -9.52 -17.76
CA VAL A 125 4.79 -10.57 -18.74
C VAL A 125 4.13 -9.97 -19.98
N ASN A 126 3.21 -9.03 -19.80
CA ASN A 126 2.33 -8.57 -20.86
C ASN A 126 2.70 -7.19 -21.44
N HIS A 127 3.49 -6.40 -20.69
CA HIS A 127 3.88 -5.03 -21.09
C HIS A 127 5.40 -4.83 -21.10
N PRO A 128 6.16 -5.57 -21.93
CA PRO A 128 7.63 -5.62 -21.86
C PRO A 128 8.34 -4.29 -22.20
N GLY A 129 7.62 -3.30 -22.72
CA GLY A 129 8.13 -1.94 -22.92
C GLY A 129 8.15 -1.08 -21.64
N ILE A 130 7.55 -1.59 -20.55
CA ILE A 130 7.46 -0.89 -19.28
C ILE A 130 8.40 -1.55 -18.26
N THR A 131 9.15 -0.73 -17.53
CA THR A 131 10.06 -1.19 -16.47
C THR A 131 9.57 -0.71 -15.11
N ILE A 132 9.40 -1.62 -14.16
CA ILE A 132 9.17 -1.26 -12.75
C ILE A 132 10.52 -0.90 -12.16
N VAL A 133 10.68 0.37 -11.76
CA VAL A 133 11.97 0.88 -11.29
C VAL A 133 12.13 0.83 -9.78
N ASP A 134 11.04 1.07 -9.04
CA ASP A 134 11.01 0.98 -7.58
C ASP A 134 9.64 0.57 -7.06
N ALA A 135 9.61 0.08 -5.82
CA ALA A 135 8.40 -0.13 -5.03
C ALA A 135 8.63 0.46 -3.64
N TYR A 136 7.93 1.55 -3.34
CA TYR A 136 7.96 2.20 -2.05
C TYR A 136 6.84 1.62 -1.17
N HIS A 137 7.20 1.12 0.02
CA HIS A 137 6.25 0.63 1.03
C HIS A 137 6.19 1.63 2.17
N MET A 138 4.98 2.08 2.53
CA MET A 138 4.80 3.13 3.54
C MET A 138 5.24 2.68 4.94
N ASP A 139 5.25 1.36 5.21
CA ASP A 139 5.77 0.79 6.46
C ASP A 139 7.29 0.58 6.49
N ASP A 140 8.02 0.96 5.43
CA ASP A 140 9.48 0.82 5.32
C ASP A 140 10.19 2.16 5.03
N LEU A 141 9.66 3.25 5.57
CA LEU A 141 10.23 4.59 5.40
C LEU A 141 11.70 4.65 5.86
N SER A 142 12.04 3.97 6.96
CA SER A 142 13.40 4.03 7.52
C SER A 142 14.48 3.52 6.57
N SER A 143 14.22 2.43 5.84
CA SER A 143 15.16 1.90 4.85
C SER A 143 15.41 2.90 3.71
N TRP A 144 14.37 3.59 3.29
CA TRP A 144 14.49 4.63 2.28
C TRP A 144 15.21 5.88 2.80
N GLN A 145 14.96 6.29 4.04
CA GLN A 145 15.69 7.39 4.69
C GLN A 145 17.19 7.09 4.72
N ASP A 146 17.58 5.84 5.05
CA ASP A 146 18.99 5.42 5.01
C ASP A 146 19.62 5.57 3.62
N VAL A 147 18.90 5.15 2.57
CA VAL A 147 19.38 5.25 1.18
C VAL A 147 19.53 6.71 0.77
N VAL A 148 18.52 7.54 1.00
CA VAL A 148 18.51 8.95 0.61
C VAL A 148 19.61 9.71 1.35
N ALA A 149 19.74 9.53 2.68
CA ALA A 149 20.79 10.16 3.46
C ALA A 149 22.20 9.75 2.98
N ALA A 150 22.39 8.47 2.66
CA ALA A 150 23.67 7.99 2.13
C ALA A 150 24.03 8.63 0.78
N GLU A 151 23.08 8.75 -0.14
CA GLU A 151 23.31 9.38 -1.44
C GLU A 151 23.55 10.90 -1.31
N MET A 152 22.84 11.57 -0.40
CA MET A 152 23.09 12.99 -0.11
C MET A 152 24.49 13.21 0.46
N ASN A 153 24.88 12.41 1.46
CA ASN A 153 26.21 12.51 2.10
C ASN A 153 27.34 12.11 1.15
N ALA A 154 27.09 11.27 0.16
CA ALA A 154 28.03 10.95 -0.91
C ALA A 154 28.08 12.01 -2.02
N GLY A 155 27.15 12.99 -2.03
CA GLY A 155 27.05 14.03 -3.05
C GLY A 155 26.50 13.53 -4.39
N THR A 156 25.84 12.36 -4.42
CA THR A 156 25.21 11.77 -5.62
C THR A 156 23.76 12.21 -5.81
N TYR A 157 23.13 12.71 -4.74
CA TYR A 157 21.83 13.34 -4.77
C TYR A 157 21.86 14.68 -4.02
N GLN A 158 21.26 15.71 -4.61
CA GLN A 158 21.07 17.02 -3.99
C GLN A 158 19.61 17.44 -4.15
N PRO A 159 18.83 17.48 -3.06
CA PRO A 159 17.44 17.92 -3.11
C PRO A 159 17.36 19.43 -3.39
N GLU A 160 16.26 19.82 -4.02
CA GLU A 160 15.91 21.24 -4.20
C GLU A 160 15.38 21.87 -2.89
N ASP A 161 15.06 21.06 -1.88
CA ASP A 161 14.56 21.50 -0.59
C ASP A 161 15.60 22.34 0.16
N ALA A 162 15.25 23.61 0.41
CA ALA A 162 16.12 24.57 1.11
C ALA A 162 16.46 24.14 2.55
N ALA A 163 15.65 23.29 3.20
CA ALA A 163 15.90 22.78 4.55
C ALA A 163 17.09 21.79 4.58
N LEU A 164 17.35 21.12 3.46
CA LEU A 164 18.42 20.14 3.31
C LEU A 164 19.61 20.71 2.51
N ALA A 165 19.38 21.75 1.73
CA ALA A 165 20.41 22.37 0.91
C ALA A 165 21.56 22.93 1.77
N GLY A 166 22.79 22.48 1.49
CA GLY A 166 24.00 22.96 2.15
C GLY A 166 24.29 22.33 3.52
N LYS A 167 23.55 21.32 3.97
CA LYS A 167 23.95 20.51 5.12
C LYS A 167 25.22 19.71 4.76
N GLU A 168 26.22 19.69 5.64
CA GLU A 168 27.42 18.88 5.46
C GLU A 168 27.14 17.38 5.67
N THR A 169 26.16 17.07 6.51
CA THR A 169 25.73 15.70 6.81
C THR A 169 24.23 15.71 7.07
N VAL A 170 23.52 14.76 6.52
CA VAL A 170 22.09 14.50 6.74
C VAL A 170 21.96 13.16 7.45
N LEU A 171 21.21 13.13 8.56
CA LEU A 171 20.87 11.91 9.27
C LEU A 171 19.57 11.34 8.68
N PRO A 172 19.43 10.00 8.58
CA PRO A 172 18.21 9.37 8.04
C PRO A 172 16.91 9.90 8.67
N GLU A 173 16.87 9.97 10.01
CA GLU A 173 15.72 10.42 10.78
C GLU A 173 15.36 11.91 10.60
N GLU A 174 16.18 12.68 9.96
CA GLU A 174 15.89 14.08 9.60
C GLU A 174 15.06 14.19 8.31
N LEU A 175 14.99 13.11 7.53
CA LEU A 175 14.27 13.07 6.26
C LEU A 175 12.79 12.76 6.48
N THR A 176 11.93 13.55 5.88
CA THR A 176 10.49 13.27 5.86
C THR A 176 10.12 12.27 4.76
N GLU A 177 8.95 11.66 4.86
CA GLU A 177 8.40 10.80 3.81
C GLU A 177 8.28 11.55 2.46
N GLU A 178 7.85 12.81 2.49
CA GLU A 178 7.77 13.64 1.29
C GLU A 178 9.12 13.80 0.59
N GLN A 179 10.19 14.01 1.36
CA GLN A 179 11.55 14.14 0.82
C GLN A 179 12.07 12.83 0.22
N VAL A 180 11.69 11.68 0.81
CA VAL A 180 11.99 10.37 0.22
C VAL A 180 11.23 10.18 -1.09
N VAL A 181 9.96 10.55 -1.15
CA VAL A 181 9.18 10.51 -2.39
C VAL A 181 9.79 11.42 -3.46
N ASP A 182 10.16 12.64 -3.10
CA ASP A 182 10.81 13.58 -4.04
C ASP A 182 12.13 13.01 -4.60
N TYR A 183 12.92 12.30 -3.77
CA TYR A 183 14.11 11.57 -4.23
C TYR A 183 13.75 10.50 -5.27
N ILE A 184 12.70 9.71 -5.07
CA ILE A 184 12.28 8.67 -6.03
C ILE A 184 11.97 9.30 -7.39
N PHE A 185 11.24 10.42 -7.42
CA PHE A 185 10.92 11.13 -8.66
C PHE A 185 12.15 11.75 -9.31
N ALA A 186 13.07 12.31 -8.52
CA ALA A 186 14.33 12.89 -9.03
C ALA A 186 15.26 11.81 -9.63
N LYS A 187 15.28 10.62 -9.04
CA LYS A 187 16.11 9.49 -9.48
C LYS A 187 15.64 8.88 -10.80
N HIS A 188 14.35 8.97 -11.09
CA HIS A 188 13.73 8.36 -12.27
C HIS A 188 13.18 9.43 -13.24
N PRO A 189 14.03 10.08 -14.03
CA PRO A 189 13.61 11.12 -14.97
C PRO A 189 12.72 10.59 -16.11
N ASN A 190 12.75 9.27 -16.39
CA ASN A 190 11.93 8.63 -17.40
C ASN A 190 10.62 8.02 -16.83
N LEU A 191 10.30 8.31 -15.58
CA LEU A 191 9.07 7.83 -14.93
C LEU A 191 7.85 8.33 -15.70
N LYS A 192 6.98 7.43 -16.10
CA LYS A 192 5.74 7.72 -16.82
C LYS A 192 4.49 7.20 -16.11
N GLY A 193 4.66 6.36 -15.09
CA GLY A 193 3.54 5.76 -14.39
C GLY A 193 3.74 5.67 -12.90
N VAL A 194 2.63 5.84 -12.18
CA VAL A 194 2.51 5.64 -10.73
C VAL A 194 1.35 4.71 -10.45
N PHE A 195 1.59 3.68 -9.65
CA PHE A 195 0.56 2.76 -9.18
C PHE A 195 0.46 2.80 -7.66
N GLY A 196 -0.75 3.02 -7.10
CA GLY A 196 -1.01 2.99 -5.66
C GLY A 196 -1.85 1.78 -5.26
N THR A 197 -1.39 0.98 -4.28
CA THR A 197 -2.09 -0.26 -3.88
C THR A 197 -3.30 -0.03 -2.97
N ASN A 198 -3.41 1.15 -2.36
CA ASN A 198 -4.57 1.62 -1.59
C ASN A 198 -4.68 3.15 -1.71
N ILE A 199 -5.66 3.75 -1.03
CA ILE A 199 -5.94 5.18 -1.15
C ILE A 199 -4.79 6.05 -0.63
N ASP A 200 -4.13 5.67 0.47
CA ASP A 200 -3.06 6.47 1.08
C ASP A 200 -1.79 6.41 0.23
N ALA A 201 -1.42 5.21 -0.23
CA ALA A 201 -0.31 5.01 -1.16
C ALA A 201 -0.55 5.74 -2.51
N LEU A 202 -1.80 5.71 -3.02
CA LEU A 202 -2.16 6.46 -4.22
C LEU A 202 -2.02 7.97 -4.02
N LYS A 203 -2.50 8.51 -2.90
CA LYS A 203 -2.35 9.94 -2.56
C LYS A 203 -0.90 10.36 -2.43
N LEU A 204 -0.09 9.52 -1.79
CA LEU A 204 1.34 9.78 -1.63
C LEU A 204 2.04 9.86 -3.00
N GLY A 205 1.76 8.90 -3.89
CA GLY A 205 2.29 8.91 -5.24
C GLY A 205 1.83 10.12 -6.06
N LEU A 206 0.53 10.44 -6.02
CA LEU A 206 -0.04 11.62 -6.69
C LEU A 206 0.58 12.93 -6.18
N ALA A 207 0.76 13.06 -4.86
CA ALA A 207 1.42 14.23 -4.28
C ALA A 207 2.88 14.37 -4.78
N GLY A 208 3.59 13.25 -4.99
CA GLY A 208 4.91 13.24 -5.61
C GLY A 208 4.91 13.75 -7.05
N VAL A 209 3.93 13.32 -7.87
CA VAL A 209 3.73 13.81 -9.24
C VAL A 209 3.52 15.34 -9.23
N GLU A 210 2.64 15.82 -8.35
CA GLU A 210 2.31 17.24 -8.23
C GLU A 210 3.51 18.09 -7.78
N ARG A 211 4.29 17.64 -6.79
CA ARG A 211 5.50 18.35 -6.34
C ARG A 211 6.60 18.35 -7.39
N ALA A 212 6.73 17.27 -8.14
CA ALA A 212 7.67 17.17 -9.26
C ALA A 212 7.23 17.98 -10.50
N GLU A 213 6.03 18.56 -10.50
CA GLU A 213 5.42 19.29 -11.63
C GLU A 213 5.44 18.46 -12.94
N ARG A 214 5.14 17.14 -12.82
CA ARG A 214 5.22 16.19 -13.92
C ARG A 214 3.83 15.66 -14.28
N ASP A 215 2.97 16.55 -14.75
CA ASP A 215 1.58 16.25 -15.12
C ASP A 215 1.42 15.22 -16.25
N GLU A 216 2.52 14.88 -16.93
CA GLU A 216 2.55 13.83 -17.96
C GLU A 216 2.59 12.41 -17.40
N ILE A 217 2.83 12.25 -16.09
CA ILE A 217 2.87 10.93 -15.44
C ILE A 217 1.44 10.42 -15.23
N SER A 218 1.15 9.24 -15.76
CA SER A 218 -0.12 8.56 -15.55
C SER A 218 -0.22 7.95 -14.15
N VAL A 219 -1.38 8.11 -13.52
CA VAL A 219 -1.61 7.66 -12.14
C VAL A 219 -2.82 6.74 -12.08
N VAL A 220 -2.63 5.51 -11.59
CA VAL A 220 -3.70 4.53 -11.38
C VAL A 220 -3.58 3.94 -9.98
N GLY A 221 -4.69 3.65 -9.32
CA GLY A 221 -4.64 3.02 -8.02
C GLY A 221 -6.01 2.59 -7.49
N TYR A 222 -6.03 2.33 -6.20
CA TYR A 222 -7.19 1.79 -5.50
C TYR A 222 -7.92 2.83 -4.69
N ASP A 223 -9.20 2.56 -4.51
CA ASP A 223 -10.15 3.25 -3.65
C ASP A 223 -10.56 4.64 -4.14
N ILE A 224 -11.62 5.15 -3.56
CA ILE A 224 -12.20 6.42 -3.94
C ILE A 224 -12.72 7.17 -2.72
N ASP A 225 -12.27 8.41 -2.56
CA ASP A 225 -12.86 9.38 -1.65
C ASP A 225 -13.23 10.68 -2.42
N THR A 226 -13.54 11.72 -1.70
CA THR A 226 -13.89 13.02 -2.32
C THR A 226 -12.74 13.62 -3.10
N GLU A 227 -11.50 13.47 -2.60
CA GLU A 227 -10.28 13.98 -3.21
C GLU A 227 -9.94 13.20 -4.48
N MET A 228 -9.89 11.87 -4.41
CA MET A 228 -9.58 11.02 -5.57
C MET A 228 -10.66 11.11 -6.65
N LYS A 229 -11.92 11.23 -6.25
CA LYS A 229 -13.01 11.51 -7.20
C LYS A 229 -12.84 12.84 -7.93
N LYS A 230 -12.32 13.85 -7.25
CA LYS A 230 -12.00 15.14 -7.86
C LYS A 230 -10.79 15.01 -8.78
N ALA A 231 -9.70 14.36 -8.32
CA ALA A 231 -8.49 14.12 -9.09
C ALA A 231 -8.78 13.38 -10.41
N LEU A 232 -9.61 12.32 -10.37
CA LEU A 232 -10.07 11.60 -11.56
C LEU A 232 -10.83 12.51 -12.55
N LYS A 233 -11.71 13.38 -12.05
CA LYS A 233 -12.47 14.32 -12.90
C LYS A 233 -11.60 15.41 -13.54
N GLU A 234 -10.53 15.78 -12.87
CA GLU A 234 -9.56 16.78 -13.31
C GLU A 234 -8.47 16.20 -14.21
N GLY A 235 -8.44 14.86 -14.38
CA GLY A 235 -7.44 14.16 -15.17
C GLY A 235 -6.06 14.07 -14.50
N ARG A 236 -6.00 14.21 -13.17
CA ARG A 236 -4.78 14.01 -12.36
C ARG A 236 -4.56 12.54 -11.96
N VAL A 237 -5.62 11.75 -12.08
CA VAL A 237 -5.62 10.29 -11.91
C VAL A 237 -6.36 9.71 -13.11
N ASP A 238 -5.80 8.67 -13.74
CA ASP A 238 -6.29 8.06 -14.97
C ASP A 238 -7.19 6.84 -14.74
N GLY A 239 -7.12 6.26 -13.55
CA GLY A 239 -7.95 5.12 -13.18
C GLY A 239 -8.01 4.83 -11.68
N LEU A 240 -9.20 4.42 -11.22
CA LEU A 240 -9.42 4.00 -9.84
C LEU A 240 -10.13 2.65 -9.82
N ILE A 241 -9.56 1.71 -9.10
CA ILE A 241 -10.23 0.46 -8.73
C ILE A 241 -11.06 0.73 -7.48
N VAL A 242 -12.35 0.52 -7.57
CA VAL A 242 -13.29 0.74 -6.45
C VAL A 242 -13.77 -0.60 -5.94
N GLN A 243 -13.68 -0.80 -4.63
CA GLN A 243 -14.08 -2.00 -3.91
C GLN A 243 -15.51 -1.91 -3.37
#